data_dd34b71815a8b1212397f39cb80e886b
#
_entry.id   dd34b71815a8b1212397f39cb80e886b
#
_cell.length_a   1.000
_cell.length_b   1.000
_cell.length_c   1.000
_cell.angle_alpha   90.00
_cell.angle_beta   90.00
_cell.angle_gamma   90.00
#
_symmetry.space_group_name_H-M   'P 1'
#
loop_
_entity.id
_entity.type
_entity.pdbx_description
1 polymer ?
#
loop_
_entity_poly.entity_id
_entity_poly.type
_entity_poly.pdbx_seq_one_letter_code
_entity_poly.pdbx_strand_id
1 'polypeptide(L)'
;MVTSLDVSRKLDQISIDLLLAVDSTAIASGVRYCVIGAFARDVILELRFGIDTGEATRDIDFGLMMDDWAQFHELRARLIARNQFAGHSGVPHRLTFRGVRRLDIVPFGGIERKAGEIAWPPEFATVMSTVGLRQALARALPITIAEGKSVPFASPAAFMLLKLLHGASGAVQSIEETRGTWACY
;
A
#
# COMPACT_ATOMS: atom_id res chain seq x y z
N MET A 1 4.15 20.97 17.11
CA MET A 1 4.15 19.53 17.41
C MET A 1 3.05 18.88 16.58
N VAL A 2 3.38 17.99 15.65
CA VAL A 2 2.34 17.20 14.96
C VAL A 2 1.88 16.16 15.95
N THR A 3 0.68 16.34 16.50
CA THR A 3 0.07 15.36 17.41
C THR A 3 -0.14 14.08 16.59
N SER A 4 0.56 13.00 16.96
CA SER A 4 0.36 11.69 16.36
C SER A 4 -1.11 11.29 16.52
N LEU A 5 -1.77 10.90 15.44
CA LEU A 5 -3.12 10.36 15.50
C LEU A 5 -3.04 8.95 16.08
N ASP A 6 -3.75 8.71 17.18
CA ASP A 6 -3.87 7.41 17.81
C ASP A 6 -5.21 6.77 17.42
N VAL A 7 -5.14 5.64 16.72
CA VAL A 7 -6.29 4.86 16.26
C VAL A 7 -6.28 3.43 16.82
N SER A 8 -5.42 3.15 17.80
CA SER A 8 -5.20 1.81 18.37
C SER A 8 -6.48 1.14 18.91
N ARG A 9 -7.46 1.93 19.32
CA ARG A 9 -8.75 1.44 19.85
C ARG A 9 -9.89 1.44 18.83
N LYS A 10 -9.61 1.86 17.60
CA LYS A 10 -10.63 2.05 16.56
C LYS A 10 -10.43 1.11 15.37
N LEU A 11 -9.22 0.61 15.16
CA LEU A 11 -8.94 -0.39 14.14
C LEU A 11 -9.28 -1.79 14.63
N ASP A 12 -9.75 -2.63 13.72
CA ASP A 12 -9.93 -4.06 13.99
C ASP A 12 -8.57 -4.76 14.16
N GLN A 13 -8.56 -5.81 14.98
CA GLN A 13 -7.33 -6.52 15.36
C GLN A 13 -6.60 -7.14 14.16
N ILE A 14 -7.34 -7.61 13.14
CA ILE A 14 -6.74 -8.19 11.93
C ILE A 14 -5.97 -7.13 11.15
N SER A 15 -6.51 -5.92 11.03
CA SER A 15 -5.81 -4.79 10.40
C SER A 15 -4.56 -4.40 11.18
N ILE A 16 -4.63 -4.33 12.52
CA ILE A 16 -3.47 -4.04 13.37
C ILE A 16 -2.39 -5.10 13.18
N ASP A 17 -2.73 -6.38 13.26
CA ASP A 17 -1.79 -7.49 13.11
C ASP A 17 -1.11 -7.48 11.72
N LEU A 18 -1.87 -7.21 10.65
CA LEU A 18 -1.35 -7.08 9.30
C LEU A 18 -0.36 -5.92 9.18
N LEU A 19 -0.76 -4.73 9.66
CA LEU A 19 0.09 -3.52 9.63
C LEU A 19 1.41 -3.77 10.37
N LEU A 20 1.37 -4.36 11.56
CA LEU A 20 2.56 -4.70 12.35
C LEU A 20 3.44 -5.76 11.67
N ALA A 21 2.83 -6.74 11.01
CA ALA A 21 3.57 -7.77 10.28
C ALA A 21 4.33 -7.19 9.07
N VAL A 22 3.68 -6.30 8.32
CA VAL A 22 4.33 -5.60 7.19
C VAL A 22 5.41 -4.65 7.71
N ASP A 23 5.11 -3.83 8.74
CA ASP A 23 6.05 -2.90 9.35
C ASP A 23 7.34 -3.60 9.77
N SER A 24 7.22 -4.67 10.59
CA SER A 24 8.38 -5.41 11.08
C SER A 24 9.19 -6.06 9.95
N THR A 25 8.53 -6.51 8.89
CA THR A 25 9.21 -7.10 7.73
C THR A 25 9.92 -6.03 6.89
N ALA A 26 9.28 -4.89 6.65
CA ALA A 26 9.87 -3.77 5.91
C ALA A 26 11.11 -3.22 6.64
N ILE A 27 11.01 -2.98 7.96
CA ILE A 27 12.13 -2.54 8.78
C ILE A 27 13.30 -3.54 8.70
N ALA A 28 13.03 -4.84 8.88
CA ALA A 28 14.06 -5.89 8.81
C ALA A 28 14.70 -6.03 7.42
N SER A 29 14.02 -5.56 6.37
CA SER A 29 14.51 -5.56 4.98
C SER A 29 15.11 -4.22 4.55
N GLY A 30 15.17 -3.22 5.44
CA GLY A 30 15.65 -1.87 5.11
C GLY A 30 14.76 -1.11 4.12
N VAL A 31 13.50 -1.53 3.97
CA VAL A 31 12.55 -0.95 3.01
C VAL A 31 11.73 0.14 3.66
N ARG A 32 11.73 1.33 3.06
CA ARG A 32 10.84 2.42 3.44
C ARG A 32 9.48 2.23 2.76
N TYR A 33 8.41 2.53 3.49
CA TYR A 33 7.07 2.32 3.00
C TYR A 33 6.06 3.32 3.58
N CYS A 34 4.87 3.38 3.01
CA CYS A 34 3.69 3.98 3.64
C CYS A 34 2.43 3.23 3.23
N VAL A 35 1.43 3.26 4.09
CA VAL A 35 0.07 2.81 3.77
C VAL A 35 -0.55 3.85 2.84
N ILE A 36 -1.12 3.40 1.73
CA ILE A 36 -1.75 4.23 0.70
C ILE A 36 -3.20 3.78 0.46
N GLY A 37 -3.83 4.28 -0.58
CA GLY A 37 -5.14 3.81 -1.03
C GLY A 37 -6.30 4.22 -0.13
N ALA A 38 -7.43 3.57 -0.35
CA ALA A 38 -8.69 3.90 0.33
C ALA A 38 -8.61 3.65 1.83
N PHE A 39 -7.93 2.58 2.28
CA PHE A 39 -7.77 2.32 3.70
C PHE A 39 -7.06 3.46 4.44
N ALA A 40 -5.99 4.03 3.85
CA ALA A 40 -5.29 5.17 4.46
C ALA A 40 -6.19 6.41 4.54
N ARG A 41 -7.00 6.66 3.48
CA ARG A 41 -8.01 7.73 3.46
C ARG A 41 -9.01 7.55 4.61
N ASP A 42 -9.60 6.37 4.71
CA ASP A 42 -10.69 6.09 5.65
C ASP A 42 -10.20 6.21 7.09
N VAL A 43 -9.04 5.63 7.42
CA VAL A 43 -8.43 5.77 8.74
C VAL A 43 -8.25 7.24 9.13
N ILE A 44 -7.80 8.08 8.22
CA ILE A 44 -7.56 9.49 8.52
C ILE A 44 -8.87 10.28 8.56
N LEU A 45 -9.76 10.11 7.57
CA LEU A 45 -11.00 10.88 7.49
C LEU A 45 -11.98 10.51 8.59
N GLU A 46 -12.22 9.22 8.80
CA GLU A 46 -13.17 8.76 9.79
C GLU A 46 -12.64 8.95 11.22
N LEU A 47 -11.41 8.50 11.47
CA LEU A 47 -10.92 8.42 12.83
C LEU A 47 -10.33 9.74 13.36
N ARG A 48 -9.88 10.64 12.46
CA ARG A 48 -9.40 11.95 12.86
C ARG A 48 -10.44 13.05 12.71
N PHE A 49 -11.22 13.01 11.65
CA PHE A 49 -12.15 14.10 11.33
C PHE A 49 -13.61 13.73 11.54
N GLY A 50 -13.91 12.46 11.86
CA GLY A 50 -15.29 11.98 12.05
C GLY A 50 -16.11 11.99 10.76
N ILE A 51 -15.44 12.00 9.60
CA ILE A 51 -16.09 12.00 8.28
C ILE A 51 -16.32 10.56 7.88
N ASP A 52 -17.58 10.13 7.85
CA ASP A 52 -17.96 8.82 7.32
C ASP A 52 -17.72 8.80 5.81
N THR A 53 -16.87 7.88 5.34
CA THR A 53 -16.57 7.70 3.93
C THR A 53 -17.58 6.82 3.20
N GLY A 54 -18.49 6.17 3.94
CA GLY A 54 -19.56 5.33 3.38
C GLY A 54 -19.08 4.01 2.77
N GLU A 55 -17.78 3.76 2.77
CA GLU A 55 -17.16 2.58 2.18
C GLU A 55 -16.26 1.86 3.19
N ALA A 56 -16.62 0.65 3.57
CA ALA A 56 -15.74 -0.20 4.38
C ALA A 56 -14.68 -0.86 3.49
N THR A 57 -13.52 -0.21 3.35
CA THR A 57 -12.40 -0.76 2.59
C THR A 57 -11.78 -1.95 3.31
N ARG A 58 -11.78 -3.11 2.64
CA ARG A 58 -11.20 -4.35 3.19
C ARG A 58 -9.76 -4.59 2.76
N ASP A 59 -9.29 -3.90 1.74
CA ASP A 59 -7.97 -4.05 1.16
C ASP A 59 -7.04 -2.98 1.74
N ILE A 60 -5.80 -3.36 2.03
CA ILE A 60 -4.78 -2.44 2.53
C ILE A 60 -3.65 -2.37 1.51
N ASP A 61 -3.41 -1.18 0.98
CA ASP A 61 -2.38 -0.95 -0.02
C ASP A 61 -1.13 -0.35 0.60
N PHE A 62 0.04 -0.82 0.19
CA PHE A 62 1.33 -0.35 0.63
C PHE A 62 2.17 0.12 -0.54
N GLY A 63 2.64 1.36 -0.49
CA GLY A 63 3.71 1.84 -1.36
C GLY A 63 5.06 1.56 -0.71
N LEU A 64 5.91 0.75 -1.37
CA LEU A 64 7.22 0.34 -0.85
C LEU A 64 8.33 0.86 -1.74
N MET A 65 9.24 1.63 -1.17
CA MET A 65 10.41 2.15 -1.89
C MET A 65 11.50 1.07 -1.95
N MET A 66 11.74 0.56 -3.14
CA MET A 66 12.65 -0.55 -3.40
C MET A 66 13.71 -0.19 -4.42
N ASP A 67 14.87 -0.82 -4.30
CA ASP A 67 16.00 -0.60 -5.19
C ASP A 67 15.86 -1.41 -6.48
N ASP A 68 15.37 -2.66 -6.39
CA ASP A 68 15.24 -3.58 -7.52
C ASP A 68 14.18 -4.67 -7.27
N TRP A 69 13.97 -5.52 -8.29
CA TRP A 69 13.06 -6.67 -8.23
C TRP A 69 13.51 -7.77 -7.29
N ALA A 70 14.83 -7.91 -7.04
CA ALA A 70 15.34 -8.90 -6.10
C ALA A 70 14.88 -8.56 -4.67
N GLN A 71 14.98 -7.29 -4.28
CA GLN A 71 14.49 -6.80 -2.99
C GLN A 71 12.96 -6.97 -2.84
N PHE A 72 12.19 -6.74 -3.92
CA PHE A 72 10.75 -7.00 -3.92
C PHE A 72 10.44 -8.48 -3.67
N HIS A 73 11.10 -9.38 -4.39
CA HIS A 73 10.87 -10.82 -4.24
C HIS A 73 11.30 -11.32 -2.85
N GLU A 74 12.39 -10.80 -2.32
CA GLU A 74 12.87 -11.14 -0.97
C GLU A 74 11.86 -10.71 0.10
N LEU A 75 11.40 -9.45 0.07
CA LEU A 75 10.41 -8.95 1.04
C LEU A 75 9.12 -9.76 0.97
N ARG A 76 8.63 -10.03 -0.24
CA ARG A 76 7.44 -10.86 -0.46
C ARG A 76 7.61 -12.27 0.09
N ALA A 77 8.77 -12.90 -0.15
CA ALA A 77 9.08 -14.23 0.38
C ALA A 77 9.12 -14.23 1.92
N ARG A 78 9.71 -13.21 2.54
CA ARG A 78 9.74 -13.03 4.01
C ARG A 78 8.34 -12.90 4.60
N LEU A 79 7.43 -12.15 3.94
CA LEU A 79 6.03 -12.06 4.37
C LEU A 79 5.36 -13.44 4.33
N ILE A 80 5.49 -14.18 3.21
CA ILE A 80 4.89 -15.51 3.04
C ILE A 80 5.47 -16.51 4.07
N ALA A 81 6.77 -16.44 4.34
CA ALA A 81 7.44 -17.32 5.33
C ALA A 81 6.90 -17.14 6.77
N ARG A 82 6.17 -16.07 7.07
CA ARG A 82 5.49 -15.88 8.37
C ARG A 82 4.27 -16.79 8.54
N ASN A 83 3.92 -17.62 7.55
CA ASN A 83 2.76 -18.52 7.55
C ASN A 83 1.40 -17.86 7.80
N GLN A 84 1.34 -16.54 7.68
CA GLN A 84 0.11 -15.73 7.81
C GLN A 84 -0.30 -15.08 6.49
N PHE A 85 0.60 -15.12 5.50
CA PHE A 85 0.38 -14.54 4.17
C PHE A 85 0.38 -15.62 3.11
N ALA A 86 -0.58 -15.55 2.20
CA ALA A 86 -0.67 -16.38 1.00
C ALA A 86 -0.58 -15.48 -0.24
N GLY A 87 0.22 -15.92 -1.23
CA GLY A 87 0.30 -15.24 -2.52
C GLY A 87 -0.87 -15.58 -3.43
N HIS A 88 -1.20 -14.68 -4.34
CA HIS A 88 -2.15 -14.94 -5.43
C HIS A 88 -1.43 -15.36 -6.69
N SER A 89 -1.93 -16.43 -7.34
CA SER A 89 -1.44 -16.84 -8.66
C SER A 89 -1.75 -15.77 -9.71
N GLY A 90 -0.75 -15.40 -10.50
CA GLY A 90 -0.91 -14.39 -11.55
C GLY A 90 -0.96 -12.94 -11.10
N VAL A 91 -0.94 -12.66 -9.77
CA VAL A 91 -0.98 -11.30 -9.24
C VAL A 91 0.16 -11.10 -8.23
N PRO A 92 1.39 -10.80 -8.70
CA PRO A 92 2.60 -10.84 -7.87
C PRO A 92 2.60 -9.83 -6.72
N HIS A 93 1.92 -8.70 -6.85
CA HIS A 93 1.80 -7.66 -5.81
C HIS A 93 0.76 -7.98 -4.75
N ARG A 94 -0.15 -8.94 -4.99
CA ARG A 94 -1.27 -9.26 -4.09
C ARG A 94 -0.94 -10.39 -3.14
N LEU A 95 -1.26 -10.18 -1.87
CA LEU A 95 -1.23 -11.18 -0.82
C LEU A 95 -2.56 -11.20 -0.07
N THR A 96 -2.85 -12.32 0.60
CA THR A 96 -3.96 -12.43 1.55
C THR A 96 -3.39 -12.75 2.93
N PHE A 97 -3.79 -11.99 3.93
CA PHE A 97 -3.41 -12.19 5.32
C PHE A 97 -4.48 -13.01 6.05
N ARG A 98 -4.06 -14.14 6.64
CA ARG A 98 -4.91 -15.09 7.36
C ARG A 98 -6.19 -15.51 6.61
N GLY A 99 -6.15 -15.50 5.29
CA GLY A 99 -7.29 -15.82 4.44
C GLY A 99 -8.45 -14.81 4.46
N VAL A 100 -8.32 -13.69 5.16
CA VAL A 100 -9.42 -12.74 5.41
C VAL A 100 -9.14 -11.37 4.79
N ARG A 101 -7.94 -10.81 4.99
CA ARG A 101 -7.61 -9.44 4.60
C ARG A 101 -6.67 -9.45 3.40
N ARG A 102 -7.05 -8.76 2.31
CA ARG A 102 -6.15 -8.56 1.17
C ARG A 102 -5.19 -7.41 1.44
N LEU A 103 -4.00 -7.51 0.87
CA LEU A 103 -3.07 -6.41 0.76
C LEU A 103 -2.41 -6.42 -0.61
N ASP A 104 -2.16 -5.24 -1.12
CA ASP A 104 -1.39 -5.04 -2.33
C ASP A 104 -0.10 -4.29 -1.99
N ILE A 105 1.03 -4.81 -2.46
CA ILE A 105 2.36 -4.20 -2.29
C ILE A 105 2.81 -3.59 -3.61
N VAL A 106 2.82 -2.27 -3.67
CA VAL A 106 3.18 -1.50 -4.86
C VAL A 106 4.61 -0.99 -4.74
N PRO A 107 5.58 -1.60 -5.43
CA PRO A 107 6.96 -1.16 -5.37
C PRO A 107 7.17 0.10 -6.23
N PHE A 108 8.08 0.97 -5.79
CA PHE A 108 8.52 2.15 -6.53
C PHE A 108 9.96 2.51 -6.15
N GLY A 109 10.57 3.47 -6.80
CA GLY A 109 11.92 3.94 -6.45
C GLY A 109 12.98 3.49 -7.43
N GLY A 110 14.01 2.77 -7.00
CA GLY A 110 15.08 2.25 -7.86
C GLY A 110 14.60 1.20 -8.85
N ILE A 111 13.53 0.49 -8.51
CA ILE A 111 12.89 -0.54 -9.34
C ILE A 111 12.18 0.03 -10.59
N GLU A 112 11.96 1.33 -10.66
CA GLU A 112 11.27 1.99 -11.77
C GLU A 112 12.09 1.90 -13.06
N ARG A 113 11.46 1.50 -14.18
CA ARG A 113 12.07 1.46 -15.49
C ARG A 113 12.36 2.87 -16.04
N LYS A 114 11.43 3.80 -15.76
CA LYS A 114 11.57 5.24 -15.93
C LYS A 114 10.85 5.91 -14.76
N ALA A 115 11.14 7.17 -14.49
CA ALA A 115 10.53 7.89 -13.37
C ALA A 115 9.00 7.78 -13.37
N GLY A 116 8.45 7.23 -12.30
CA GLY A 116 7.01 7.06 -12.11
C GLY A 116 6.39 5.87 -12.84
N GLU A 117 7.18 4.86 -13.27
CA GLU A 117 6.65 3.69 -13.96
C GLU A 117 7.42 2.42 -13.62
N ILE A 118 6.71 1.36 -13.25
CA ILE A 118 7.24 0.00 -13.14
C ILE A 118 6.64 -0.89 -14.23
N ALA A 119 7.39 -1.90 -14.63
CA ALA A 119 6.94 -2.97 -15.52
C ALA A 119 7.11 -4.32 -14.80
N TRP A 120 6.02 -5.08 -14.67
CA TRP A 120 6.00 -6.31 -13.89
C TRP A 120 6.70 -7.47 -14.60
N PRO A 121 7.65 -8.16 -13.96
CA PRO A 121 8.27 -9.36 -14.51
C PRO A 121 7.27 -10.56 -14.54
N PRO A 122 7.56 -11.62 -15.32
CA PRO A 122 8.77 -11.78 -16.14
C PRO A 122 8.69 -11.12 -17.52
N GLU A 123 7.50 -10.92 -18.07
CA GLU A 123 7.31 -10.44 -19.45
C GLU A 123 7.47 -8.94 -19.61
N PHE A 124 7.35 -8.18 -18.49
CA PHE A 124 7.38 -6.71 -18.48
C PHE A 124 6.31 -6.04 -19.37
N ALA A 125 5.27 -6.79 -19.71
CA ALA A 125 4.17 -6.31 -20.53
C ALA A 125 3.16 -5.48 -19.72
N THR A 126 2.96 -5.84 -18.45
CA THR A 126 2.09 -5.08 -17.55
C THR A 126 2.85 -3.91 -16.93
N VAL A 127 2.38 -2.72 -17.22
CA VAL A 127 2.98 -1.47 -16.75
C VAL A 127 2.06 -0.83 -15.72
N MET A 128 2.63 -0.30 -14.64
CA MET A 128 1.91 0.41 -13.60
C MET A 128 2.54 1.77 -13.33
N SER A 129 1.70 2.79 -13.18
CA SER A 129 2.16 4.12 -12.77
C SER A 129 2.47 4.14 -11.26
N THR A 130 3.61 4.70 -10.90
CA THR A 130 4.05 4.93 -9.51
C THR A 130 4.20 6.43 -9.22
N VAL A 131 3.72 7.26 -10.14
CA VAL A 131 3.79 8.74 -10.02
C VAL A 131 3.09 9.17 -8.73
N GLY A 132 3.76 9.98 -7.93
CA GLY A 132 3.23 10.49 -6.66
C GLY A 132 3.57 9.63 -5.43
N LEU A 133 3.97 8.35 -5.58
CA LEU A 133 4.27 7.49 -4.42
C LEU A 133 5.48 7.98 -3.63
N ARG A 134 6.50 8.52 -4.31
CA ARG A 134 7.67 9.12 -3.66
C ARG A 134 7.28 10.33 -2.79
N GLN A 135 6.36 11.16 -3.28
CA GLN A 135 5.83 12.30 -2.55
C GLN A 135 4.93 11.86 -1.39
N ALA A 136 4.12 10.81 -1.61
CA ALA A 136 3.28 10.23 -0.55
C ALA A 136 4.12 9.71 0.61
N LEU A 137 5.19 8.95 0.33
CA LEU A 137 6.13 8.48 1.33
C LEU A 137 6.84 9.63 2.05
N ALA A 138 7.31 10.66 1.32
CA ALA A 138 8.02 11.79 1.90
C ALA A 138 7.14 12.66 2.82
N ARG A 139 5.83 12.60 2.69
CA ARG A 139 4.83 13.35 3.46
C ARG A 139 3.90 12.44 4.26
N ALA A 140 4.32 11.19 4.48
CA ALA A 140 3.55 10.24 5.27
C ALA A 140 3.44 10.69 6.73
N LEU A 141 2.27 10.44 7.32
CA LEU A 141 1.96 10.78 8.70
C LEU A 141 2.13 9.54 9.58
N PRO A 142 2.84 9.63 10.71
CA PRO A 142 2.89 8.55 11.66
C PRO A 142 1.53 8.43 12.36
N ILE A 143 0.90 7.27 12.23
CA ILE A 143 -0.36 6.93 12.87
C ILE A 143 -0.11 5.85 13.92
N THR A 144 -0.47 6.10 15.16
CA THR A 144 -0.35 5.11 16.25
C THR A 144 -1.47 4.08 16.12
N ILE A 145 -1.09 2.83 15.87
CA ILE A 145 -2.00 1.69 15.64
C ILE A 145 -2.02 0.70 16.81
N ALA A 146 -1.02 0.75 17.68
CA ALA A 146 -0.92 -0.02 18.91
C ALA A 146 -0.01 0.73 19.88
N GLU A 147 0.01 0.32 21.16
CA GLU A 147 0.86 0.95 22.18
C GLU A 147 2.33 1.00 21.72
N GLY A 148 2.87 2.21 21.66
CA GLY A 148 4.26 2.45 21.23
C GLY A 148 4.57 2.09 19.77
N LYS A 149 3.55 1.82 18.93
CA LYS A 149 3.70 1.44 17.53
C LYS A 149 2.99 2.39 16.60
N SER A 150 3.76 3.04 15.74
CA SER A 150 3.25 3.92 14.70
C SER A 150 3.68 3.44 13.32
N VAL A 151 2.76 3.52 12.37
CA VAL A 151 2.95 3.13 10.96
C VAL A 151 2.75 4.36 10.10
N PRO A 152 3.55 4.57 9.04
CA PRO A 152 3.40 5.71 8.15
C PRO A 152 2.21 5.53 7.21
N PHE A 153 1.31 6.50 7.21
CA PHE A 153 0.14 6.58 6.32
C PHE A 153 0.27 7.77 5.37
N ALA A 154 -0.14 7.61 4.13
CA ALA A 154 -0.24 8.71 3.18
C ALA A 154 -1.16 9.79 3.73
N SER A 155 -0.71 11.05 3.68
CA SER A 155 -1.52 12.19 4.13
C SER A 155 -2.74 12.41 3.20
N PRO A 156 -3.80 13.10 3.65
CA PRO A 156 -4.93 13.46 2.79
C PRO A 156 -4.51 14.18 1.51
N ALA A 157 -3.52 15.06 1.61
CA ALA A 157 -2.99 15.76 0.44
C ALA A 157 -2.29 14.79 -0.53
N ALA A 158 -1.54 13.80 0.00
CA ALA A 158 -0.92 12.77 -0.83
C ALA A 158 -1.97 11.87 -1.49
N PHE A 159 -3.03 11.49 -0.76
CA PHE A 159 -4.15 10.75 -1.33
C PHE A 159 -4.81 11.51 -2.48
N MET A 160 -5.11 12.79 -2.30
CA MET A 160 -5.69 13.63 -3.36
C MET A 160 -4.77 13.74 -4.57
N LEU A 161 -3.46 13.91 -4.34
CA LEU A 161 -2.47 13.93 -5.41
C LEU A 161 -2.47 12.61 -6.21
N LEU A 162 -2.44 11.47 -5.52
CA LEU A 162 -2.48 10.16 -6.16
C LEU A 162 -3.77 9.98 -6.97
N LYS A 163 -4.93 10.36 -6.42
CA LYS A 163 -6.22 10.35 -7.13
C LYS A 163 -6.19 11.18 -8.41
N LEU A 164 -5.67 12.38 -8.37
CA LEU A 164 -5.58 13.27 -9.54
C LEU A 164 -4.64 12.70 -10.60
N LEU A 165 -3.48 12.17 -10.20
CA LEU A 165 -2.48 11.63 -11.12
C LEU A 165 -2.94 10.32 -11.76
N HIS A 166 -3.60 9.45 -11.02
CA HIS A 166 -4.06 8.14 -11.52
C HIS A 166 -5.47 8.19 -12.10
N GLY A 167 -6.37 9.05 -11.60
CA GLY A 167 -7.69 9.28 -12.17
C GLY A 167 -7.66 9.94 -13.54
N ALA A 168 -6.68 10.82 -13.79
CA ALA A 168 -6.44 11.40 -15.11
C ALA A 168 -5.83 10.39 -16.11
N SER A 169 -5.13 9.36 -15.61
CA SER A 169 -4.54 8.30 -16.46
C SER A 169 -5.53 7.19 -16.81
N GLY A 170 -6.65 7.07 -16.11
CA GLY A 170 -7.73 6.11 -16.40
C GLY A 170 -8.47 6.38 -17.71
N ALA A 171 -8.18 7.50 -18.38
CA ALA A 171 -8.72 7.82 -19.70
C ALA A 171 -7.87 7.26 -20.86
N VAL A 172 -6.76 6.60 -20.61
CA VAL A 172 -5.80 6.19 -21.68
C VAL A 172 -5.32 4.75 -21.53
N GLN A 173 -6.03 3.84 -20.89
CA GLN A 173 -5.71 2.41 -21.04
C GLN A 173 -6.94 1.51 -20.92
N SER A 174 -7.76 1.50 -21.98
CA SER A 174 -8.42 0.29 -22.40
C SER A 174 -7.36 -0.65 -23.01
N ILE A 175 -6.71 -1.43 -22.16
CA ILE A 175 -6.06 -2.66 -22.58
C ILE A 175 -6.96 -3.77 -22.07
N GLU A 176 -7.42 -4.57 -23.01
CA GLU A 176 -8.30 -5.72 -22.94
C GLU A 176 -8.42 -6.34 -21.53
N GLU A 177 -9.66 -6.30 -21.07
CA GLU A 177 -10.15 -7.06 -19.93
C GLU A 177 -9.82 -8.54 -20.07
N THR A 178 -8.82 -8.99 -19.36
CA THR A 178 -8.85 -10.31 -18.80
C THR A 178 -9.15 -10.12 -17.31
N ARG A 179 -10.44 -10.10 -16.99
CA ARG A 179 -11.11 -10.30 -15.71
C ARG A 179 -10.22 -10.20 -14.45
N GLY A 180 -10.03 -9.01 -13.96
CA GLY A 180 -9.37 -8.73 -12.70
C GLY A 180 -9.49 -7.24 -12.43
N THR A 181 -10.64 -6.82 -11.90
CA THR A 181 -10.94 -5.43 -11.53
C THR A 181 -9.84 -4.86 -10.64
N TRP A 182 -9.06 -3.97 -11.20
CA TRP A 182 -8.16 -3.09 -10.47
C TRP A 182 -9.01 -1.99 -9.81
N ALA A 183 -9.52 -2.26 -8.63
CA ALA A 183 -10.11 -1.27 -7.75
C ALA A 183 -9.10 -0.95 -6.64
N CYS A 184 -7.97 -0.37 -7.03
CA CYS A 184 -7.13 0.40 -6.12
C CYS A 184 -7.38 1.87 -6.45
N TYR A 185 -8.09 2.54 -5.59
CA TYR A 185 -8.49 3.97 -5.50
C TYR A 185 -9.99 4.18 -5.52
#